data_511c15f9c6589bf8a2a551029c164520
#
_entry.id   511c15f9c6589bf8a2a551029c164520
#
_cell.length_a   1.000
_cell.length_b   1.000
_cell.length_c   1.000
_cell.angle_alpha   90.00
_cell.angle_beta   90.00
_cell.angle_gamma   90.00
#
_symmetry.space_group_name_H-M   'P 1'
#
loop_
_entity.id
_entity.type
_entity.pdbx_description
1 polymer ?
#
loop_
_entity_poly.entity_id
_entity_poly.type
_entity_poly.pdbx_seq_one_letter_code
_entity_poly.pdbx_strand_id
1 'polypeptide(L)'
;METAESVLRLDASWVDYFLVAIYFLFVLGIGWAAKARVSSSIDFFLSGRGLPAWVTGLAFVSANLGAVEIIGMSANGVEYGFQTMHYFWIGAIPAMVFLGIVMMPFYYGSKVRSVPEFMRKRFGNAAHLVNAISFAVAQLLIAGVNLYLLATIVEALLGWQMWVSLLVAGLIVLSLSLIHI
;
A
#
# COMPACT_ATOMS: atom_id res chain seq x y z
N MET A 1 -26.62 -25.70 14.47
CA MET A 1 -25.20 -25.59 14.06
C MET A 1 -25.03 -24.16 13.55
N GLU A 2 -24.59 -23.24 14.40
CA GLU A 2 -24.21 -21.92 13.95
C GLU A 2 -23.06 -22.08 12.96
N THR A 3 -23.23 -21.61 11.75
CA THR A 3 -22.20 -21.69 10.74
C THR A 3 -21.02 -20.84 11.19
N ALA A 4 -19.79 -21.27 10.92
CA ALA A 4 -18.57 -20.54 11.30
C ALA A 4 -18.56 -19.08 10.84
N GLU A 5 -19.35 -18.75 9.83
CA GLU A 5 -19.58 -17.37 9.35
C GLU A 5 -20.28 -16.46 10.36
N SER A 6 -21.20 -17.00 11.20
CA SER A 6 -21.89 -16.17 12.18
C SER A 6 -21.01 -15.78 13.38
N VAL A 7 -19.98 -16.56 13.65
CA VAL A 7 -19.04 -16.32 14.78
C VAL A 7 -18.01 -15.23 14.45
N LEU A 8 -17.74 -14.98 13.17
CA LEU A 8 -16.76 -13.97 12.71
C LEU A 8 -17.37 -12.58 12.49
N ARG A 9 -18.71 -12.48 12.47
CA ARG A 9 -19.36 -11.18 12.26
C ARG A 9 -19.24 -10.30 13.49
N LEU A 10 -18.70 -9.11 13.27
CA LEU A 10 -18.71 -8.06 14.29
C LEU A 10 -20.13 -7.52 14.44
N ASP A 11 -20.62 -7.41 15.67
CA ASP A 11 -21.84 -6.66 15.97
C ASP A 11 -21.50 -5.16 15.94
N ALA A 12 -21.29 -4.65 14.71
CA ALA A 12 -20.84 -3.30 14.48
C ALA A 12 -21.97 -2.32 14.80
N SER A 13 -21.76 -1.49 15.80
CA SER A 13 -22.67 -0.44 16.24
C SER A 13 -22.51 0.82 15.37
N TRP A 14 -23.45 1.75 15.47
CA TRP A 14 -23.33 3.04 14.79
C TRP A 14 -22.07 3.81 15.25
N VAL A 15 -21.57 3.56 16.45
CA VAL A 15 -20.34 4.20 16.98
C VAL A 15 -19.11 3.75 16.20
N ASP A 16 -19.05 2.48 15.81
CA ASP A 16 -17.93 1.94 15.04
C ASP A 16 -17.88 2.58 13.65
N TYR A 17 -19.02 2.68 12.98
CA TYR A 17 -19.11 3.38 11.69
C TYR A 17 -18.77 4.87 11.82
N PHE A 18 -19.16 5.52 12.90
CA PHE A 18 -18.83 6.92 13.17
C PHE A 18 -17.32 7.12 13.38
N LEU A 19 -16.65 6.23 14.11
CA LEU A 19 -15.20 6.26 14.31
C LEU A 19 -14.45 6.07 12.99
N VAL A 20 -14.90 5.12 12.17
CA VAL A 20 -14.34 4.90 10.83
C VAL A 20 -14.53 6.15 9.95
N ALA A 21 -15.71 6.77 9.98
CA ALA A 21 -15.97 7.99 9.23
C ALA A 21 -15.07 9.16 9.68
N ILE A 22 -14.88 9.34 10.99
CA ILE A 22 -13.94 10.35 11.53
C ILE A 22 -12.52 10.09 11.04
N TYR A 23 -12.07 8.84 11.08
CA TYR A 23 -10.74 8.49 10.58
C TYR A 23 -10.56 8.88 9.11
N PHE A 24 -11.51 8.52 8.25
CA PHE A 24 -11.45 8.89 6.82
C PHE A 24 -11.51 10.41 6.63
N LEU A 25 -12.39 11.12 7.33
CA LEU A 25 -12.47 12.58 7.27
C LEU A 25 -11.14 13.25 7.70
N PHE A 26 -10.50 12.71 8.72
CA PHE A 26 -9.20 13.19 9.19
C PHE A 26 -8.12 12.98 8.11
N VAL A 27 -8.04 11.79 7.53
CA VAL A 27 -7.06 11.47 6.46
C VAL A 27 -7.32 12.32 5.21
N LEU A 28 -8.58 12.45 4.78
CA LEU A 28 -8.97 13.30 3.65
C LEU A 28 -8.66 14.78 3.94
N GLY A 29 -8.89 15.24 5.16
CA GLY A 29 -8.57 16.60 5.61
C GLY A 29 -7.08 16.91 5.56
N ILE A 30 -6.22 15.96 5.98
CA ILE A 30 -4.75 16.09 5.83
C ILE A 30 -4.38 16.18 4.35
N GLY A 31 -4.93 15.30 3.50
CA GLY A 31 -4.68 15.31 2.06
C GLY A 31 -5.07 16.65 1.42
N TRP A 32 -6.25 17.16 1.76
CA TRP A 32 -6.73 18.46 1.28
C TRP A 32 -5.85 19.62 1.75
N ALA A 33 -5.43 19.62 3.01
CA ALA A 33 -4.51 20.65 3.54
C ALA A 33 -3.12 20.57 2.88
N ALA A 34 -2.63 19.36 2.56
CA ALA A 34 -1.37 19.16 1.87
C ALA A 34 -1.41 19.61 0.40
N LYS A 35 -2.57 19.53 -0.27
CA LYS A 35 -2.76 19.94 -1.67
C LYS A 35 -2.28 21.38 -1.93
N ALA A 36 -2.50 22.31 -0.99
CA ALA A 36 -2.09 23.69 -1.12
C ALA A 36 -0.56 23.90 -1.21
N ARG A 37 0.22 22.88 -0.85
CA ARG A 37 1.69 22.92 -0.87
C ARG A 37 2.31 22.27 -2.11
N VAL A 38 1.49 21.65 -2.95
CA VAL A 38 1.93 20.97 -4.17
C VAL A 38 1.83 21.95 -5.33
N SER A 39 2.97 22.40 -5.86
CA SER A 39 3.05 23.38 -6.96
C SER A 39 3.62 22.77 -8.25
N SER A 40 4.31 21.64 -8.17
CA SER A 40 4.97 21.01 -9.31
C SER A 40 4.79 19.50 -9.32
N SER A 41 5.05 18.86 -10.47
CA SER A 41 5.05 17.39 -10.55
C SER A 41 6.14 16.75 -9.68
N ILE A 42 7.20 17.45 -9.36
CA ILE A 42 8.25 16.99 -8.45
C ILE A 42 7.74 17.02 -7.01
N ASP A 43 7.02 18.07 -6.62
CA ASP A 43 6.40 18.15 -5.30
C ASP A 43 5.37 17.05 -5.13
N PHE A 44 4.57 16.78 -6.16
CA PHE A 44 3.57 15.72 -6.16
C PHE A 44 4.18 14.31 -5.95
N PHE A 45 5.16 13.94 -6.76
CA PHE A 45 5.73 12.58 -6.72
C PHE A 45 6.80 12.39 -5.64
N LEU A 46 7.52 13.44 -5.27
CA LEU A 46 8.69 13.36 -4.40
C LEU A 46 8.59 14.26 -3.16
N SER A 47 7.43 14.86 -2.90
CA SER A 47 7.21 15.80 -1.79
C SER A 47 8.29 16.88 -1.71
N GLY A 48 8.71 17.40 -2.87
CA GLY A 48 9.79 18.37 -2.98
C GLY A 48 11.16 17.88 -2.50
N ARG A 49 11.31 16.57 -2.20
CA ARG A 49 12.48 15.95 -1.56
C ARG A 49 12.84 16.55 -0.19
N GLY A 50 11.86 17.15 0.49
CA GLY A 50 12.04 17.86 1.75
C GLY A 50 11.56 17.10 2.99
N LEU A 51 11.10 15.85 2.85
CA LEU A 51 10.60 15.07 3.99
C LEU A 51 11.75 14.62 4.89
N PRO A 52 11.59 14.73 6.22
CA PRO A 52 12.56 14.18 7.17
C PRO A 52 12.59 12.65 7.08
N ALA A 53 13.76 12.06 7.37
CA ALA A 53 14.01 10.62 7.19
C ALA A 53 13.01 9.74 7.94
N TRP A 54 12.58 10.13 9.15
CA TRP A 54 11.62 9.35 9.93
C TRP A 54 10.22 9.31 9.29
N VAL A 55 9.76 10.42 8.69
CA VAL A 55 8.49 10.46 7.95
C VAL A 55 8.56 9.58 6.73
N THR A 56 9.65 9.66 5.97
CA THR A 56 9.88 8.81 4.80
C THR A 56 9.94 7.33 5.18
N GLY A 57 10.59 7.00 6.31
CA GLY A 57 10.62 5.64 6.85
C GLY A 57 9.23 5.12 7.22
N LEU A 58 8.41 5.91 7.92
CA LEU A 58 7.04 5.54 8.25
C LEU A 58 6.17 5.38 6.99
N ALA A 59 6.30 6.27 6.01
CA ALA A 59 5.59 6.16 4.74
C ALA A 59 5.99 4.88 3.98
N PHE A 60 7.28 4.52 3.99
CA PHE A 60 7.77 3.28 3.39
C PHE A 60 7.19 2.04 4.08
N VAL A 61 7.17 2.00 5.42
CA VAL A 61 6.54 0.91 6.19
C VAL A 61 5.06 0.82 5.86
N SER A 62 4.34 1.95 5.87
CA SER A 62 2.91 1.99 5.54
C SER A 62 2.61 1.49 4.13
N ALA A 63 3.44 1.83 3.14
CA ALA A 63 3.28 1.37 1.76
C ALA A 63 3.50 -0.14 1.59
N ASN A 64 4.22 -0.79 2.53
CA ASN A 64 4.46 -2.23 2.51
C ASN A 64 3.49 -3.04 3.39
N LEU A 65 2.60 -2.39 4.12
CA LEU A 65 1.59 -3.04 4.95
C LEU A 65 0.24 -3.01 4.23
N GLY A 66 -0.11 -4.11 3.59
CA GLY A 66 -1.40 -4.30 2.91
C GLY A 66 -2.24 -5.40 3.54
N ALA A 67 -3.39 -5.67 2.95
CA ALA A 67 -4.28 -6.75 3.38
C ALA A 67 -3.62 -8.13 3.24
N VAL A 68 -2.73 -8.29 2.25
CA VAL A 68 -1.95 -9.53 2.04
C VAL A 68 -1.06 -9.83 3.24
N GLU A 69 -0.36 -8.82 3.78
CA GLU A 69 0.52 -8.99 4.92
C GLU A 69 -0.26 -9.33 6.18
N ILE A 70 -1.39 -8.68 6.41
CA ILE A 70 -2.20 -8.90 7.61
C ILE A 70 -2.88 -10.27 7.56
N ILE A 71 -3.61 -10.59 6.50
CA ILE A 71 -4.39 -11.82 6.40
C ILE A 71 -3.54 -12.98 5.92
N GLY A 72 -2.79 -12.81 4.83
CA GLY A 72 -2.00 -13.87 4.23
C GLY A 72 -0.92 -14.38 5.16
N MET A 73 -0.22 -13.49 5.85
CA MET A 73 0.81 -13.89 6.82
C MET A 73 0.21 -14.46 8.09
N SER A 74 -0.96 -13.96 8.53
CA SER A 74 -1.67 -14.55 9.67
C SER A 74 -2.16 -15.97 9.35
N ALA A 75 -2.72 -16.19 8.17
CA ALA A 75 -3.13 -17.51 7.71
C ALA A 75 -1.94 -18.48 7.63
N ASN A 76 -0.83 -18.04 7.02
CA ASN A 76 0.41 -18.82 6.99
C ASN A 76 0.95 -19.11 8.40
N GLY A 77 0.83 -18.16 9.32
CA GLY A 77 1.23 -18.33 10.72
C GLY A 77 0.41 -19.41 11.44
N VAL A 78 -0.88 -19.51 11.13
CA VAL A 78 -1.75 -20.57 11.65
C VAL A 78 -1.41 -21.93 11.05
N GLU A 79 -1.13 -21.99 9.74
CA GLU A 79 -0.87 -23.24 9.02
C GLU A 79 0.54 -23.77 9.25
N TYR A 80 1.57 -22.92 9.16
CA TYR A 80 2.98 -23.29 9.21
C TYR A 80 3.69 -22.88 10.51
N GLY A 81 2.99 -22.18 11.40
CA GLY A 81 3.53 -21.75 12.67
C GLY A 81 4.61 -20.67 12.55
N PHE A 82 5.52 -20.62 13.52
CA PHE A 82 6.54 -19.60 13.66
C PHE A 82 7.51 -19.51 12.47
N GLN A 83 7.62 -20.54 11.66
CA GLN A 83 8.47 -20.56 10.45
C GLN A 83 8.08 -19.45 9.45
N THR A 84 6.84 -18.98 9.49
CA THR A 84 6.38 -17.87 8.64
C THR A 84 7.23 -16.59 8.82
N MET A 85 7.85 -16.37 9.97
CA MET A 85 8.78 -15.26 10.17
C MET A 85 10.01 -15.30 9.25
N HIS A 86 10.40 -16.48 8.75
CA HIS A 86 11.55 -16.59 7.86
C HIS A 86 11.36 -15.88 6.53
N TYR A 87 10.14 -15.72 6.05
CA TYR A 87 9.85 -14.94 4.84
C TYR A 87 10.32 -13.49 4.97
N PHE A 88 10.12 -12.88 6.14
CA PHE A 88 10.59 -11.51 6.40
C PHE A 88 12.06 -11.47 6.81
N TRP A 89 12.47 -12.37 7.69
CA TRP A 89 13.84 -12.39 8.25
C TRP A 89 14.91 -12.64 7.17
N ILE A 90 14.66 -13.57 6.27
CA ILE A 90 15.62 -13.96 5.22
C ILE A 90 15.28 -13.27 3.88
N GLY A 91 13.99 -13.16 3.55
CA GLY A 91 13.56 -12.64 2.26
C GLY A 91 13.52 -11.12 2.19
N ALA A 92 12.91 -10.45 3.17
CA ALA A 92 12.66 -9.02 3.11
C ALA A 92 13.77 -8.18 3.77
N ILE A 93 14.17 -8.50 4.99
CA ILE A 93 15.09 -7.64 5.76
C ILE A 93 16.44 -7.46 5.07
N PRO A 94 17.16 -8.51 4.63
CA PRO A 94 18.43 -8.33 3.95
C PRO A 94 18.32 -7.54 2.64
N ALA A 95 17.25 -7.79 1.88
CA ALA A 95 16.98 -7.07 0.63
C ALA A 95 16.73 -5.57 0.88
N MET A 96 15.95 -5.24 1.92
CA MET A 96 15.67 -3.85 2.30
C MET A 96 16.90 -3.13 2.85
N VAL A 97 17.73 -3.82 3.64
CA VAL A 97 19.00 -3.28 4.13
C VAL A 97 19.95 -3.01 2.96
N PHE A 98 20.06 -3.94 2.03
CA PHE A 98 20.87 -3.76 0.81
C PHE A 98 20.35 -2.58 -0.02
N LEU A 99 19.03 -2.51 -0.24
CA LEU A 99 18.41 -1.41 -0.94
C LEU A 99 18.75 -0.06 -0.26
N GLY A 100 18.57 0.04 1.07
CA GLY A 100 18.77 1.27 1.82
C GLY A 100 20.23 1.73 1.82
N ILE A 101 21.17 0.82 2.05
CA ILE A 101 22.60 1.16 2.21
C ILE A 101 23.29 1.29 0.86
N VAL A 102 23.03 0.39 -0.08
CA VAL A 102 23.77 0.30 -1.34
C VAL A 102 23.05 1.01 -2.48
N MET A 103 21.75 0.72 -2.70
CA MET A 103 21.05 1.19 -3.91
C MET A 103 20.50 2.62 -3.76
N MET A 104 20.03 3.00 -2.58
CA MET A 104 19.42 4.34 -2.39
C MET A 104 20.38 5.50 -2.65
N PRO A 105 21.67 5.45 -2.28
CA PRO A 105 22.62 6.49 -2.67
C PRO A 105 22.71 6.70 -4.18
N PHE A 106 22.65 5.61 -4.98
CA PHE A 106 22.67 5.70 -6.44
C PHE A 106 21.38 6.31 -6.99
N TYR A 107 20.22 5.91 -6.48
CA TYR A 107 18.93 6.47 -6.89
C TYR A 107 18.83 7.95 -6.52
N TYR A 108 19.19 8.29 -5.31
CA TYR A 108 19.16 9.67 -4.82
C TYR A 108 20.15 10.57 -5.59
N GLY A 109 21.38 10.10 -5.78
CA GLY A 109 22.41 10.81 -6.55
C GLY A 109 22.07 10.99 -8.02
N SER A 110 21.37 10.02 -8.63
CA SER A 110 20.92 10.09 -10.02
C SER A 110 19.76 11.04 -10.25
N LYS A 111 19.12 11.56 -9.19
CA LYS A 111 17.94 12.45 -9.22
C LYS A 111 16.79 11.93 -10.09
N VAL A 112 16.66 10.61 -10.20
CA VAL A 112 15.57 9.95 -10.93
C VAL A 112 14.26 9.99 -10.12
N ARG A 113 13.14 9.90 -10.83
CA ARG A 113 11.79 9.87 -10.23
C ARG A 113 11.29 8.45 -9.96
N SER A 114 11.84 7.48 -10.69
CA SER A 114 11.42 6.08 -10.61
C SER A 114 12.56 5.13 -10.99
N VAL A 115 12.43 3.87 -10.58
CA VAL A 115 13.39 2.81 -10.96
C VAL A 115 13.47 2.61 -12.48
N PRO A 116 12.34 2.58 -13.25
CA PRO A 116 12.41 2.52 -14.71
C PRO A 116 13.20 3.67 -15.34
N GLU A 117 13.11 4.90 -14.80
CA GLU A 117 13.91 6.02 -15.28
C GLU A 117 15.41 5.82 -15.02
N PHE A 118 15.77 5.24 -13.87
CA PHE A 118 17.15 4.86 -13.57
C PHE A 118 17.66 3.82 -14.57
N MET A 119 16.86 2.80 -14.88
CA MET A 119 17.20 1.79 -15.89
C MET A 119 17.42 2.40 -17.26
N ARG A 120 16.62 3.41 -17.65
CA ARG A 120 16.82 4.15 -18.90
C ARG A 120 18.17 4.84 -18.97
N LYS A 121 18.56 5.55 -17.88
CA LYS A 121 19.82 6.28 -17.83
C LYS A 121 21.04 5.35 -17.87
N ARG A 122 20.93 4.14 -17.30
CA ARG A 122 22.06 3.23 -17.17
C ARG A 122 22.15 2.20 -18.31
N PHE A 123 21.02 1.66 -18.75
CA PHE A 123 20.95 0.52 -19.67
C PHE A 123 20.20 0.82 -20.98
N GLY A 124 19.65 2.04 -21.13
CA GLY A 124 18.96 2.45 -22.34
C GLY A 124 17.45 2.18 -22.36
N ASN A 125 16.82 2.51 -23.51
CA ASN A 125 15.37 2.51 -23.66
C ASN A 125 14.73 1.11 -23.57
N ALA A 126 15.39 0.07 -24.05
CA ALA A 126 14.85 -1.29 -24.00
C ALA A 126 14.67 -1.75 -22.53
N ALA A 127 15.68 -1.56 -21.70
CA ALA A 127 15.61 -1.89 -20.28
C ALA A 127 14.56 -1.05 -19.53
N HIS A 128 14.41 0.23 -19.89
CA HIS A 128 13.36 1.09 -19.37
C HIS A 128 11.97 0.54 -19.69
N LEU A 129 11.71 0.20 -20.95
CA LEU A 129 10.40 -0.25 -21.42
C LEU A 129 10.00 -1.58 -20.76
N VAL A 130 10.89 -2.55 -20.76
CA VAL A 130 10.65 -3.86 -20.10
C VAL A 130 10.35 -3.66 -18.61
N ASN A 131 11.16 -2.89 -17.90
CA ASN A 131 10.97 -2.65 -16.48
C ASN A 131 9.66 -1.89 -16.20
N ALA A 132 9.33 -0.87 -16.99
CA ALA A 132 8.11 -0.08 -16.82
C ALA A 132 6.84 -0.91 -17.04
N ILE A 133 6.80 -1.73 -18.10
CA ILE A 133 5.65 -2.59 -18.40
C ILE A 133 5.51 -3.68 -17.31
N SER A 134 6.60 -4.37 -16.99
CA SER A 134 6.58 -5.41 -15.95
C SER A 134 6.13 -4.85 -14.60
N PHE A 135 6.61 -3.67 -14.22
CA PHE A 135 6.21 -3.01 -12.98
C PHE A 135 4.74 -2.59 -13.01
N ALA A 136 4.25 -2.03 -14.11
CA ALA A 136 2.84 -1.64 -14.24
C ALA A 136 1.91 -2.86 -14.12
N VAL A 137 2.22 -3.96 -14.80
CA VAL A 137 1.44 -5.21 -14.71
C VAL A 137 1.47 -5.75 -13.28
N ALA A 138 2.65 -5.82 -12.65
CA ALA A 138 2.79 -6.27 -11.27
C ALA A 138 1.95 -5.42 -10.30
N GLN A 139 1.98 -4.09 -10.43
CA GLN A 139 1.22 -3.19 -9.57
C GLN A 139 -0.30 -3.35 -9.75
N LEU A 140 -0.78 -3.55 -10.98
CA LEU A 140 -2.20 -3.83 -11.22
C LEU A 140 -2.65 -5.13 -10.55
N LEU A 141 -1.85 -6.18 -10.66
CA LEU A 141 -2.16 -7.47 -10.01
C LEU A 141 -2.16 -7.35 -8.48
N ILE A 142 -1.12 -6.72 -7.92
CA ILE A 142 -1.01 -6.50 -6.46
C ILE A 142 -2.18 -5.65 -5.95
N ALA A 143 -2.54 -4.57 -6.64
CA ALA A 143 -3.66 -3.72 -6.27
C ALA A 143 -4.99 -4.49 -6.32
N GLY A 144 -5.20 -5.30 -7.35
CA GLY A 144 -6.39 -6.15 -7.47
C GLY A 144 -6.51 -7.17 -6.34
N VAL A 145 -5.42 -7.87 -6.00
CA VAL A 145 -5.39 -8.83 -4.89
C VAL A 145 -5.65 -8.13 -3.55
N ASN A 146 -5.01 -6.99 -3.28
CA ASN A 146 -5.22 -6.26 -2.03
C ASN A 146 -6.67 -5.76 -1.90
N LEU A 147 -7.26 -5.25 -2.99
CA LEU A 147 -8.66 -4.80 -2.99
C LEU A 147 -9.63 -5.98 -2.75
N TYR A 148 -9.38 -7.11 -3.38
CA TYR A 148 -10.16 -8.34 -3.18
C TYR A 148 -10.09 -8.81 -1.72
N LEU A 149 -8.89 -8.90 -1.14
CA LEU A 149 -8.71 -9.31 0.25
C LEU A 149 -9.36 -8.32 1.22
N LEU A 150 -9.26 -7.01 0.96
CA LEU A 150 -9.95 -6.01 1.77
C LEU A 150 -11.46 -6.20 1.72
N ALA A 151 -12.01 -6.45 0.54
CA ALA A 151 -13.45 -6.72 0.39
C ALA A 151 -13.87 -8.00 1.12
N THR A 152 -13.05 -9.06 1.08
CA THR A 152 -13.28 -10.31 1.83
C THR A 152 -13.31 -10.07 3.33
N ILE A 153 -12.43 -9.20 3.85
CA ILE A 153 -12.45 -8.80 5.28
C ILE A 153 -13.76 -8.12 5.63
N VAL A 154 -14.15 -7.13 4.81
CA VAL A 154 -15.38 -6.36 5.03
C VAL A 154 -16.62 -7.28 4.96
N GLU A 155 -16.66 -8.22 4.02
CA GLU A 155 -17.72 -9.23 3.93
C GLU A 155 -17.76 -10.12 5.19
N ALA A 156 -16.62 -10.64 5.62
CA ALA A 156 -16.55 -11.53 6.78
C ALA A 156 -16.90 -10.81 8.09
N LEU A 157 -16.47 -9.58 8.29
CA LEU A 157 -16.66 -8.82 9.51
C LEU A 157 -18.01 -8.10 9.58
N LEU A 158 -18.40 -7.43 8.49
CA LEU A 158 -19.61 -6.60 8.45
C LEU A 158 -20.80 -7.26 7.76
N GLY A 159 -20.59 -8.41 7.12
CA GLY A 159 -21.64 -9.12 6.39
C GLY A 159 -22.12 -8.42 5.11
N TRP A 160 -21.32 -7.50 4.58
CA TRP A 160 -21.63 -6.83 3.32
C TRP A 160 -21.42 -7.78 2.15
N GLN A 161 -22.19 -7.59 1.08
CA GLN A 161 -21.96 -8.35 -0.13
C GLN A 161 -20.61 -7.97 -0.76
N MET A 162 -19.88 -8.96 -1.26
CA MET A 162 -18.53 -8.79 -1.81
C MET A 162 -18.43 -7.64 -2.83
N TRP A 163 -19.37 -7.56 -3.77
CA TRP A 163 -19.34 -6.51 -4.79
C TRP A 163 -19.58 -5.10 -4.23
N VAL A 164 -20.40 -4.96 -3.16
CA VAL A 164 -20.59 -3.69 -2.44
C VAL A 164 -19.31 -3.27 -1.76
N SER A 165 -18.68 -4.21 -1.07
CA SER A 165 -17.39 -4.00 -0.39
C SER A 165 -16.31 -3.57 -1.37
N LEU A 166 -16.23 -4.21 -2.55
CA LEU A 166 -15.30 -3.84 -3.63
C LEU A 166 -15.55 -2.41 -4.15
N LEU A 167 -16.81 -2.06 -4.40
CA LEU A 167 -17.17 -0.72 -4.88
C LEU A 167 -16.85 0.36 -3.85
N VAL A 168 -17.24 0.15 -2.60
CA VAL A 168 -16.99 1.12 -1.52
C VAL A 168 -15.49 1.30 -1.29
N ALA A 169 -14.73 0.21 -1.15
CA ALA A 169 -13.28 0.26 -0.99
C ALA A 169 -12.61 0.93 -2.20
N GLY A 170 -13.01 0.57 -3.41
CA GLY A 170 -12.49 1.17 -4.65
C GLY A 170 -12.76 2.68 -4.73
N LEU A 171 -13.98 3.13 -4.37
CA LEU A 171 -14.32 4.55 -4.35
C LEU A 171 -13.52 5.33 -3.30
N ILE A 172 -13.30 4.75 -2.12
CA ILE A 172 -12.46 5.35 -1.08
C ILE A 172 -11.03 5.51 -1.58
N VAL A 173 -10.44 4.45 -2.15
CA VAL A 173 -9.07 4.49 -2.68
C VAL A 173 -8.95 5.50 -3.83
N LEU A 174 -9.93 5.53 -4.75
CA LEU A 174 -9.97 6.52 -5.83
C LEU A 174 -10.07 7.94 -5.28
N SER A 175 -10.94 8.20 -4.31
CA SER A 175 -11.09 9.54 -3.73
C SER A 175 -9.80 10.00 -3.04
N LEU A 176 -9.13 9.11 -2.31
CA LEU A 176 -7.81 9.39 -1.71
C LEU A 176 -6.75 9.68 -2.77
N SER A 177 -6.75 8.93 -3.87
CA SER A 177 -5.83 9.16 -4.99
C SER A 177 -6.10 10.48 -5.72
N LEU A 178 -7.37 10.83 -5.96
CA LEU A 178 -7.77 12.03 -6.68
C LEU A 178 -7.58 13.34 -5.89
N ILE A 179 -7.52 13.28 -4.57
CA ILE A 179 -7.24 14.47 -3.74
C ILE A 179 -5.85 15.06 -4.03
N HIS A 180 -4.93 14.24 -4.50
CA HIS A 180 -3.57 14.64 -4.84
C HIS A 180 -3.38 15.10 -6.28
N ILE A 181 -4.43 15.06 -7.11
CA ILE A 181 -4.44 15.62 -8.48
C ILE A 181 -5.06 17.01 -8.45
#